data_af52c1acd1ffa19b8c608f917d927595
#
_entry.id   af52c1acd1ffa19b8c608f917d927595
#
_cell.length_a   1.000
_cell.length_b   1.000
_cell.length_c   1.000
_cell.angle_alpha   90.00
_cell.angle_beta   90.00
_cell.angle_gamma   90.00
#
_symmetry.space_group_name_H-M   'P 1'
#
loop_
_entity.id
_entity.type
_entity.pdbx_description
1 polymer ?
#
loop_
_entity_poly.entity_id
_entity_poly.type
_entity_poly.pdbx_seq_one_letter_code
_entity_poly.pdbx_strand_id
1 'polypeptide(L)'
;MTYFSEIVHLSDIARVHGDRCPDKKAFVFEDRVVTYKEFNTNSEKVANGLVLENVAEQDRVAYMDKNSDRFYELVMGCAKSNSVIVGINWRLAPPEVAYILND
;
A
#
# COMPACT_ATOMS: atom_id res chain seq x y z
N MET A 1 18.32 20.53 8.17
CA MET A 1 17.51 19.31 8.13
C MET A 1 16.07 19.66 7.76
N THR A 2 15.50 18.93 6.85
CA THR A 2 14.12 19.15 6.41
C THR A 2 13.19 18.26 7.20
N TYR A 3 12.22 18.85 7.87
CA TYR A 3 11.17 18.10 8.54
C TYR A 3 9.93 18.10 7.65
N PHE A 4 9.29 16.95 7.54
CA PHE A 4 8.05 16.81 6.81
C PHE A 4 6.90 16.92 7.80
N SER A 5 6.66 18.13 8.28
CA SER A 5 5.61 18.39 9.30
C SER A 5 4.21 18.08 8.78
N GLU A 6 4.02 18.05 7.46
CA GLU A 6 2.78 17.68 6.83
C GLU A 6 2.55 16.15 6.78
N ILE A 7 3.54 15.35 7.15
CA ILE A 7 3.37 13.90 7.27
C ILE A 7 2.93 13.60 8.70
N VAL A 8 1.64 13.37 8.86
CA VAL A 8 1.01 13.04 10.15
C VAL A 8 0.56 11.59 10.16
N HIS A 9 0.05 11.11 9.03
CA HIS A 9 -0.43 9.75 8.88
C HIS A 9 0.39 9.00 7.84
N LEU A 10 0.36 7.67 7.90
CA LEU A 10 1.04 6.82 6.94
C LEU A 10 0.65 7.17 5.50
N SER A 11 -0.63 7.47 5.27
CA SER A 11 -1.15 7.83 3.94
C SER A 11 -0.55 9.12 3.38
N ASP A 12 0.02 9.98 4.22
CA ASP A 12 0.62 11.24 3.77
C ASP A 12 1.97 11.04 3.09
N ILE A 13 2.65 9.92 3.36
CA ILE A 13 4.01 9.68 2.86
C ILE A 13 4.05 9.76 1.33
N ALA A 14 3.21 8.99 0.66
CA ALA A 14 3.20 8.95 -0.80
C ALA A 14 2.76 10.29 -1.39
N ARG A 15 1.77 10.92 -0.80
CA ARG A 15 1.25 12.21 -1.27
C ARG A 15 2.32 13.31 -1.17
N VAL A 16 2.92 13.46 -0.01
CA VAL A 16 3.89 14.53 0.23
C VAL A 16 5.14 14.35 -0.64
N HIS A 17 5.69 13.15 -0.72
CA HIS A 17 6.85 12.90 -1.55
C HIS A 17 6.52 12.97 -3.04
N GLY A 18 5.32 12.57 -3.44
CA GLY A 18 4.84 12.72 -4.82
C GLY A 18 4.76 14.18 -5.25
N ASP A 19 4.43 15.07 -4.33
CA ASP A 19 4.38 16.52 -4.60
C ASP A 19 5.77 17.16 -4.58
N ARG A 20 6.61 16.77 -3.61
CA ARG A 20 7.92 17.42 -3.40
C ARG A 20 9.03 16.91 -4.33
N CYS A 21 9.03 15.62 -4.60
CA CYS A 21 10.06 15.00 -5.44
C CYS A 21 9.43 13.97 -6.39
N PRO A 22 8.55 14.43 -7.29
CA PRO A 22 7.72 13.54 -8.13
C PRO A 22 8.55 12.59 -9.00
N ASP A 23 9.69 13.04 -9.47
CA ASP A 23 10.51 12.25 -10.42
C ASP A 23 11.56 11.38 -9.73
N LYS A 24 11.68 11.48 -8.41
CA LYS A 24 12.63 10.66 -7.66
C LYS A 24 12.11 9.23 -7.59
N LYS A 25 13.02 8.27 -7.73
CA LYS A 25 12.70 6.84 -7.64
C LYS A 25 12.27 6.49 -6.21
N ALA A 26 11.07 5.96 -6.07
CA ALA A 26 10.57 5.43 -4.81
C ALA A 26 10.95 3.95 -4.67
N PHE A 27 10.79 3.19 -5.74
CA PHE A 27 11.09 1.75 -5.77
C PHE A 27 11.77 1.37 -7.06
N VAL A 28 12.68 0.41 -6.95
CA VAL A 28 13.21 -0.34 -8.08
C VAL A 28 12.95 -1.81 -7.77
N PHE A 29 12.14 -2.44 -8.57
CA PHE A 29 11.79 -3.85 -8.41
C PHE A 29 11.97 -4.56 -9.75
N GLU A 30 12.97 -5.44 -9.81
CA GLU A 30 13.37 -6.11 -11.04
C GLU A 30 13.65 -5.06 -12.14
N ASP A 31 12.90 -5.04 -13.22
CA ASP A 31 13.04 -4.08 -14.31
C ASP A 31 12.07 -2.88 -14.20
N ARG A 32 11.25 -2.84 -13.15
CA ARG A 32 10.33 -1.74 -12.94
C ARG A 32 10.95 -0.67 -12.06
N VAL A 33 10.82 0.57 -12.48
CA VAL A 33 11.18 1.76 -11.69
C VAL A 33 9.90 2.55 -11.44
N VAL A 34 9.60 2.81 -10.17
CA VAL A 34 8.40 3.55 -9.77
C VAL A 34 8.85 4.85 -9.09
N THR A 35 8.44 5.98 -9.63
CA THR A 35 8.71 7.29 -9.04
C THR A 35 7.76 7.56 -7.88
N TYR A 36 8.06 8.56 -7.05
CA TYR A 36 7.15 8.94 -5.96
C TYR A 36 5.80 9.43 -6.50
N LYS A 37 5.79 10.13 -7.62
CA LYS A 37 4.53 10.54 -8.27
C LYS A 37 3.70 9.32 -8.67
N GLU A 38 4.33 8.35 -9.32
CA GLU A 38 3.67 7.10 -9.73
C GLU A 38 3.20 6.31 -8.52
N PHE A 39 4.02 6.23 -7.48
CA PHE A 39 3.67 5.55 -6.23
C PHE A 39 2.39 6.16 -5.62
N ASN A 40 2.32 7.47 -5.54
CA ASN A 40 1.13 8.15 -5.01
C ASN A 40 -0.09 7.90 -5.91
N THR A 41 0.06 8.06 -7.22
CA THR A 41 -1.04 7.83 -8.18
C THR A 41 -1.56 6.41 -8.11
N ASN A 42 -0.66 5.43 -8.09
CA ASN A 42 -1.04 4.02 -8.01
C ASN A 42 -1.71 3.69 -6.67
N SER A 43 -1.23 4.29 -5.59
CA SER A 43 -1.83 4.12 -4.27
C SER A 43 -3.25 4.69 -4.21
N GLU A 44 -3.49 5.81 -4.86
CA GLU A 44 -4.84 6.39 -4.96
C GLU A 44 -5.77 5.51 -5.78
N LYS A 45 -5.27 4.91 -6.86
CA LYS A 45 -6.04 3.95 -7.66
C LYS A 45 -6.43 2.73 -6.84
N VAL A 46 -5.50 2.22 -6.02
CA VAL A 46 -5.80 1.10 -5.11
C VAL A 46 -6.87 1.50 -4.11
N ALA A 47 -6.74 2.67 -3.49
CA ALA A 47 -7.72 3.15 -2.53
C ALA A 47 -9.11 3.27 -3.15
N ASN A 48 -9.20 3.85 -4.34
CA ASN A 48 -10.45 3.98 -5.08
C ASN A 48 -11.03 2.61 -5.44
N GLY A 49 -10.19 1.67 -5.85
CA GLY A 49 -10.60 0.30 -6.16
C GLY A 49 -11.18 -0.40 -4.94
N LEU A 50 -10.58 -0.25 -3.78
CA LEU A 50 -11.08 -0.83 -2.53
C LEU A 50 -12.47 -0.29 -2.19
N VAL A 51 -12.66 1.02 -2.32
CA VAL A 51 -13.98 1.64 -2.08
C VAL A 51 -15.02 1.10 -3.06
N LEU A 52 -14.67 0.99 -4.34
CA LEU A 52 -15.57 0.45 -5.37
C LEU A 52 -15.94 -1.01 -5.12
N GLU A 53 -15.05 -1.79 -4.51
CA GLU A 53 -15.30 -3.18 -4.14
C GLU A 53 -16.00 -3.30 -2.77
N ASN A 54 -16.51 -2.19 -2.24
CA ASN A 54 -17.26 -2.15 -0.98
C ASN A 54 -16.44 -2.53 0.24
N VAL A 55 -15.14 -2.28 0.23
CA VAL A 55 -14.31 -2.42 1.42
C VAL A 55 -14.59 -1.23 2.34
N ALA A 56 -15.20 -1.51 3.48
CA ALA A 56 -15.57 -0.49 4.45
C ALA A 56 -14.36 -0.06 5.29
N GLU A 57 -14.48 1.06 5.99
CA GLU A 57 -13.46 1.51 6.93
C GLU A 57 -13.18 0.43 7.97
N GLN A 58 -11.90 0.22 8.25
CA GLN A 58 -11.39 -0.77 9.20
C GLN A 58 -11.60 -2.22 8.77
N ASP A 59 -12.11 -2.48 7.57
CA ASP A 59 -12.12 -3.83 7.00
C ASP A 59 -10.69 -4.33 6.79
N ARG A 60 -10.51 -5.64 6.92
CA ARG A 60 -9.21 -6.30 6.71
C ARG A 60 -9.06 -6.67 5.25
N VAL A 61 -7.91 -6.32 4.68
CA VAL A 61 -7.52 -6.68 3.32
C VAL A 61 -6.30 -7.57 3.40
N ALA A 62 -6.45 -8.83 3.01
CA ALA A 62 -5.34 -9.78 3.05
C ALA A 62 -4.48 -9.68 1.81
N TYR A 63 -3.17 -9.77 2.00
CA TYR A 63 -2.20 -9.82 0.91
C TYR A 63 -1.28 -11.03 1.13
N MET A 64 -1.17 -11.88 0.12
CA MET A 64 -0.31 -13.05 0.17
C MET A 64 0.50 -13.14 -1.12
N ASP A 65 1.71 -12.64 -1.07
CA ASP A 65 2.70 -12.71 -2.14
C ASP A 65 4.05 -12.27 -1.58
N LYS A 66 5.07 -12.33 -2.41
CA LYS A 66 6.38 -11.74 -2.08
C LYS A 66 6.28 -10.24 -2.04
N ASN A 67 7.10 -9.62 -1.19
CA ASN A 67 7.15 -8.16 -1.13
C ASN A 67 7.63 -7.57 -2.46
N SER A 68 6.99 -6.51 -2.88
CA SER A 68 7.28 -5.80 -4.12
C SER A 68 6.76 -4.36 -4.01
N ASP A 69 6.95 -3.58 -5.09
CA ASP A 69 6.33 -2.25 -5.21
C ASP A 69 4.80 -2.34 -5.07
N ARG A 70 4.18 -3.40 -5.58
CA ARG A 70 2.73 -3.62 -5.51
C ARG A 70 2.24 -3.76 -4.07
N PHE A 71 3.04 -4.43 -3.23
CA PHE A 71 2.72 -4.54 -1.81
C PHE A 71 2.63 -3.16 -1.15
N TYR A 72 3.62 -2.29 -1.43
CA TYR A 72 3.64 -0.95 -0.84
C TYR A 72 2.54 -0.06 -1.39
N GLU A 73 2.16 -0.22 -2.65
CA GLU A 73 0.99 0.47 -3.22
C GLU A 73 -0.28 0.06 -2.48
N LEU A 74 -0.41 -1.22 -2.15
CA LEU A 74 -1.56 -1.71 -1.37
C LEU A 74 -1.53 -1.18 0.06
N VAL A 75 -0.35 -1.14 0.70
CA VAL A 75 -0.20 -0.55 2.05
C VAL A 75 -0.71 0.89 2.06
N MET A 76 -0.26 1.69 1.10
CA MET A 76 -0.68 3.09 0.99
C MET A 76 -2.16 3.21 0.63
N GLY A 77 -2.64 2.36 -0.27
CA GLY A 77 -4.05 2.34 -0.67
C GLY A 77 -4.96 2.03 0.51
N CYS A 78 -4.60 1.05 1.32
CA CYS A 78 -5.32 0.73 2.55
C CYS A 78 -5.28 1.90 3.54
N ALA A 79 -4.12 2.54 3.70
CA ALA A 79 -3.99 3.70 4.56
C ALA A 79 -4.89 4.86 4.10
N LYS A 80 -4.96 5.10 2.79
CA LYS A 80 -5.80 6.16 2.21
C LYS A 80 -7.29 5.88 2.35
N SER A 81 -7.70 4.61 2.27
CA SER A 81 -9.11 4.21 2.37
C SER A 81 -9.53 3.86 3.80
N ASN A 82 -8.62 3.97 4.76
CA ASN A 82 -8.85 3.61 6.16
C ASN A 82 -9.25 2.15 6.34
N SER A 83 -8.65 1.26 5.55
CA SER A 83 -8.76 -0.19 5.72
C SER A 83 -7.46 -0.74 6.30
N VAL A 84 -7.48 -1.98 6.77
CA VAL A 84 -6.37 -2.59 7.49
C VAL A 84 -5.76 -3.70 6.65
N ILE A 85 -4.49 -3.54 6.29
CA ILE A 85 -3.78 -4.57 5.54
C ILE A 85 -3.32 -5.70 6.48
N VAL A 86 -3.49 -6.92 6.03
CA VAL A 86 -3.02 -8.12 6.73
C VAL A 86 -2.07 -8.88 5.80
N GLY A 87 -0.79 -8.84 6.11
CA GLY A 87 0.21 -9.59 5.35
C GLY A 87 0.18 -11.06 5.73
N ILE A 88 0.09 -11.93 4.74
CA ILE A 88 0.12 -13.37 4.93
C ILE A 88 1.38 -13.92 4.28
N ASN A 89 2.13 -14.73 5.04
CA ASN A 89 3.34 -15.36 4.53
C ASN A 89 2.98 -16.28 3.36
N TRP A 90 3.51 -16.00 2.18
CA TRP A 90 3.23 -16.76 0.97
C TRP A 90 3.71 -18.23 1.03
N ARG A 91 4.56 -18.55 2.00
CA ARG A 91 5.07 -19.92 2.20
C ARG A 91 4.16 -20.81 3.04
N LEU A 92 3.08 -20.22 3.60
CA LEU A 92 2.16 -20.98 4.43
C LEU A 92 1.33 -21.95 3.58
N ALA A 93 1.01 -23.09 4.17
CA ALA A 93 0.14 -24.10 3.56
C ALA A 93 -1.34 -23.61 3.59
N PRO A 94 -2.19 -24.08 2.66
CA PRO A 94 -3.59 -23.65 2.63
C PRO A 94 -4.35 -23.72 3.95
N PRO A 95 -4.22 -24.76 4.80
CA PRO A 95 -4.90 -24.77 6.09
C PRO A 95 -4.48 -23.65 7.03
N GLU A 96 -3.20 -23.25 6.98
CA GLU A 96 -2.67 -22.16 7.79
C GLU A 96 -3.22 -20.83 7.31
N VAL A 97 -3.31 -20.64 5.98
CA VAL A 97 -3.90 -19.43 5.38
C VAL A 97 -5.37 -19.34 5.78
N ALA A 98 -6.12 -20.43 5.68
CA ALA A 98 -7.52 -20.47 6.05
C ALA A 98 -7.72 -20.09 7.52
N TYR A 99 -6.85 -20.55 8.41
CA TYR A 99 -6.89 -20.19 9.83
C TYR A 99 -6.78 -18.67 10.01
N ILE A 100 -5.81 -18.04 9.31
CA ILE A 100 -5.60 -16.58 9.40
C ILE A 100 -6.81 -15.83 8.87
N LEU A 101 -7.34 -16.24 7.72
CA LEU A 101 -8.47 -15.55 7.08
C LEU A 101 -9.75 -15.66 7.92
N ASN A 102 -9.91 -16.72 8.70
CA ASN A 102 -11.09 -16.95 9.53
C ASN A 102 -10.97 -16.36 10.93
N ASP A 103 -9.80 -15.92 11.30
CA ASP A 103 -9.58 -15.28 12.59
C ASP A 103 -9.97 -13.79 12.52
#